data_31096662a7333fdff143bc0b5c493ac6
#
_entry.id   31096662a7333fdff143bc0b5c493ac6
#
_cell.length_a   1.000
_cell.length_b   1.000
_cell.length_c   1.000
_cell.angle_alpha   90.00
_cell.angle_beta   90.00
_cell.angle_gamma   90.00
#
_symmetry.space_group_name_H-M   'P 1'
#
loop_
_entity.id
_entity.type
_entity.pdbx_description
1 polymer ?
#
loop_
_entity_poly.entity_id
_entity_poly.type
_entity_poly.pdbx_seq_one_letter_code
_entity_poly.pdbx_strand_id
1 'polypeptide(L)'
;MKKRIFAAFAACALLLSGCAGGQTAEDTAQDTDAANGELRELTVVLDWYPNALHAFLYQAEQAGYFAEEGLTVNIQSPAGVNDAMSMVAAGKADIGLYYQQDVIQARVEQDVPVKSIAAVVQAPLNIVLSLKEKDITEPADLVGKTIGYAGTELSEALIHSIMKESGQDPSSVEMIDVGFDLMSSMVTGNVDATIGCLVNHEVPQMEKEGFEVNYFFPDDFGVPQYYEGIFLANDDMIENEPEVLAGFLRGCQKGFEDFKNDTDAVLQVLLDNQDESNFPLDPDVEKQSCQTLLPLMETADAAFLSQSEACWQENIDWMYEEGLISTKPDISEVMATIDF
;
A
#
# COMPACT_ATOMS: atom_id res chain seq x y z
N MET A 1 -16.29 15.77 -59.12
CA MET A 1 -16.67 17.20 -59.38
C MET A 1 -16.22 17.98 -58.16
N LYS A 2 -15.08 18.64 -58.17
CA LYS A 2 -14.83 20.07 -58.40
C LYS A 2 -15.78 20.91 -57.53
N LYS A 3 -15.33 21.73 -56.56
CA LYS A 3 -14.41 22.87 -56.70
C LYS A 3 -13.82 23.34 -55.36
N ARG A 4 -12.59 23.75 -55.41
CA ARG A 4 -11.80 24.66 -54.54
C ARG A 4 -12.36 26.09 -54.57
N ILE A 5 -11.99 26.91 -53.55
CA ILE A 5 -11.66 28.37 -53.62
C ILE A 5 -11.23 28.70 -52.17
N PHE A 6 -10.07 29.01 -51.81
CA PHE A 6 -9.00 30.04 -51.95
C PHE A 6 -9.35 31.43 -51.45
N ALA A 7 -8.46 31.90 -50.55
CA ALA A 7 -7.85 33.23 -50.38
C ALA A 7 -8.64 34.27 -49.58
N ALA A 8 -8.05 35.21 -48.83
CA ALA A 8 -6.68 35.73 -48.72
C ALA A 8 -6.59 36.68 -47.52
N PHE A 9 -5.40 36.80 -46.97
CA PHE A 9 -4.66 37.97 -46.48
C PHE A 9 -5.38 39.32 -46.23
N ALA A 10 -5.08 39.90 -45.03
CA ALA A 10 -4.57 41.29 -44.98
C ALA A 10 -3.90 41.57 -43.61
N ALA A 11 -2.63 41.85 -43.70
CA ALA A 11 -1.79 42.49 -42.69
C ALA A 11 -2.01 44.01 -42.77
N CYS A 12 -1.97 44.67 -41.63
CA CYS A 12 -1.60 46.10 -41.58
C CYS A 12 -0.84 46.38 -40.27
N ALA A 13 0.34 46.90 -40.49
CA ALA A 13 1.30 47.31 -39.48
C ALA A 13 1.26 48.86 -39.28
N LEU A 14 1.85 49.26 -38.14
CA LEU A 14 2.50 50.56 -37.83
C LEU A 14 1.66 51.77 -37.48
N LEU A 15 1.91 52.41 -36.36
CA LEU A 15 2.83 53.54 -36.15
C LEU A 15 2.82 54.01 -34.68
N LEU A 16 3.95 54.07 -34.15
CA LEU A 16 4.77 54.99 -33.36
C LEU A 16 4.23 56.36 -32.88
N SER A 17 4.74 56.65 -31.68
CA SER A 17 5.11 57.96 -31.06
C SER A 17 4.12 58.46 -30.00
N GLY A 18 4.57 58.89 -28.85
CA GLY A 18 5.72 59.57 -28.40
C GLY A 18 5.66 59.92 -26.91
N CYS A 19 6.81 60.27 -26.43
CA CYS A 19 7.33 60.69 -25.14
C CYS A 19 6.45 61.57 -24.23
N ALA A 20 6.54 61.37 -22.93
CA ALA A 20 7.29 62.18 -21.98
C ALA A 20 6.65 62.22 -20.58
N GLY A 21 7.46 61.90 -19.60
CA GLY A 21 7.58 62.67 -18.35
C GLY A 21 6.85 62.19 -17.12
N GLY A 22 7.63 61.58 -16.18
CA GLY A 22 7.62 62.06 -14.82
C GLY A 22 7.10 61.19 -13.70
N GLN A 23 8.07 60.72 -12.88
CA GLN A 23 8.03 60.49 -11.42
C GLN A 23 7.47 59.19 -10.85
N THR A 24 8.46 58.41 -10.44
CA THR A 24 8.63 57.54 -9.22
C THR A 24 7.42 57.38 -8.28
N ALA A 25 6.95 56.15 -8.23
CA ALA A 25 6.52 55.50 -7.03
C ALA A 25 7.03 54.06 -7.10
N GLU A 26 7.94 53.73 -6.18
CA GLU A 26 8.36 52.35 -5.90
C GLU A 26 7.15 51.61 -5.37
N ASP A 27 6.53 50.80 -6.25
CA ASP A 27 5.61 49.75 -5.85
C ASP A 27 6.37 48.45 -5.93
N THR A 28 6.77 47.94 -4.74
CA THR A 28 7.28 46.59 -4.57
C THR A 28 6.15 45.63 -4.90
N ALA A 29 5.97 45.34 -6.17
CA ALA A 29 5.26 44.15 -6.58
C ALA A 29 6.11 42.96 -6.12
N GLN A 30 5.65 42.30 -5.08
CA GLN A 30 6.04 40.91 -4.80
C GLN A 30 5.65 40.12 -6.05
N ASP A 31 6.66 39.71 -6.79
CA ASP A 31 6.55 38.64 -7.78
C ASP A 31 6.16 37.37 -7.00
N THR A 32 4.87 37.11 -6.93
CA THR A 32 4.36 35.76 -6.78
C THR A 32 4.38 35.15 -8.19
N ASP A 33 5.56 34.76 -8.67
CA ASP A 33 5.65 33.74 -9.68
C ASP A 33 5.13 32.44 -9.04
N ALA A 34 3.80 32.26 -9.08
CA ALA A 34 3.19 30.96 -9.02
C ALA A 34 3.74 30.23 -10.27
N ALA A 35 4.72 29.36 -10.03
CA ALA A 35 5.24 28.48 -11.04
C ALA A 35 4.08 27.69 -11.62
N ASN A 36 3.73 27.99 -12.87
CA ASN A 36 2.85 27.22 -13.71
C ASN A 36 3.65 26.02 -14.24
N GLY A 37 4.25 25.23 -13.32
CA GLY A 37 4.89 23.97 -13.59
C GLY A 37 3.82 22.89 -13.71
N GLU A 38 3.88 22.12 -14.78
CA GLU A 38 3.08 20.90 -14.92
C GLU A 38 3.41 19.97 -13.73
N LEU A 39 2.38 19.53 -13.00
CA LEU A 39 2.58 18.61 -11.86
C LEU A 39 3.13 17.27 -12.38
N ARG A 40 4.05 16.65 -11.62
CA ARG A 40 4.54 15.30 -11.93
C ARG A 40 3.44 14.30 -11.61
N GLU A 41 2.96 13.58 -12.63
CA GLU A 41 1.97 12.52 -12.43
C GLU A 41 2.66 11.28 -11.82
N LEU A 42 2.10 10.76 -10.73
CA LEU A 42 2.49 9.51 -10.09
C LEU A 42 1.33 8.51 -10.13
N THR A 43 1.64 7.27 -10.47
CA THR A 43 0.71 6.14 -10.33
C THR A 43 1.09 5.34 -9.09
N VAL A 44 0.16 5.22 -8.14
CA VAL A 44 0.27 4.41 -6.93
C VAL A 44 -0.69 3.24 -7.04
N VAL A 45 -0.18 2.01 -7.00
CA VAL A 45 -1.01 0.80 -7.01
C VAL A 45 -1.10 0.24 -5.60
N LEU A 46 -2.34 0.04 -5.13
CA LEU A 46 -2.60 -0.52 -3.81
C LEU A 46 -2.34 -2.03 -3.77
N ASP A 47 -2.16 -2.57 -2.58
CA ASP A 47 -2.02 -4.01 -2.31
C ASP A 47 -3.36 -4.76 -2.41
N TRP A 48 -4.44 -4.06 -2.08
CA TRP A 48 -5.81 -4.58 -2.01
C TRP A 48 -6.82 -3.55 -2.51
N TYR A 49 -8.12 -3.90 -2.45
CA TYR A 49 -9.18 -2.92 -2.67
C TYR A 49 -9.14 -1.84 -1.60
N PRO A 50 -9.50 -0.58 -1.94
CA PRO A 50 -9.50 0.52 -0.98
C PRO A 50 -10.26 0.16 0.31
N ASN A 51 -9.67 0.45 1.45
CA ASN A 51 -10.24 0.30 2.78
C ASN A 51 -9.58 1.31 3.74
N ALA A 52 -9.89 1.26 5.03
CA ALA A 52 -9.37 2.20 6.02
C ALA A 52 -7.85 2.36 6.02
N LEU A 53 -7.08 1.31 5.67
CA LEU A 53 -5.61 1.36 5.57
C LEU A 53 -5.14 2.42 4.58
N HIS A 54 -5.90 2.66 3.52
CA HIS A 54 -5.57 3.57 2.43
C HIS A 54 -6.14 4.99 2.63
N ALA A 55 -6.95 5.24 3.67
CA ALA A 55 -7.71 6.48 3.84
C ALA A 55 -6.81 7.74 3.84
N PHE A 56 -5.60 7.65 4.41
CA PHE A 56 -4.64 8.74 4.41
C PHE A 56 -4.17 9.18 3.01
N LEU A 57 -4.10 8.25 2.04
CA LEU A 57 -3.75 8.54 0.65
C LEU A 57 -4.84 9.37 -0.03
N TYR A 58 -6.10 8.95 0.13
CA TYR A 58 -7.25 9.68 -0.41
C TYR A 58 -7.40 11.06 0.25
N GLN A 59 -7.12 11.17 1.55
CA GLN A 59 -7.09 12.44 2.25
C GLN A 59 -5.97 13.35 1.72
N ALA A 60 -4.77 12.83 1.52
CA ALA A 60 -3.66 13.60 0.99
C ALA A 60 -3.95 14.17 -0.42
N GLU A 61 -4.59 13.37 -1.26
CA GLU A 61 -5.03 13.80 -2.60
C GLU A 61 -6.12 14.86 -2.50
N GLN A 62 -7.18 14.62 -1.75
CA GLN A 62 -8.31 15.54 -1.62
C GLN A 62 -7.93 16.88 -0.97
N ALA A 63 -7.06 16.86 0.04
CA ALA A 63 -6.57 18.05 0.71
C ALA A 63 -5.55 18.84 -0.11
N GLY A 64 -5.07 18.28 -1.22
CA GLY A 64 -4.08 18.90 -2.11
C GLY A 64 -2.65 18.82 -1.61
N TYR A 65 -2.34 17.95 -0.64
CA TYR A 65 -0.99 17.83 -0.09
C TYR A 65 0.02 17.33 -1.09
N PHE A 66 -0.38 16.47 -2.02
CA PHE A 66 0.48 16.07 -3.13
C PHE A 66 0.72 17.23 -4.12
N ALA A 67 -0.31 18.05 -4.39
CA ALA A 67 -0.16 19.20 -5.27
C ALA A 67 0.76 20.28 -4.68
N GLU A 68 0.80 20.44 -3.34
CA GLU A 68 1.78 21.30 -2.66
C GLU A 68 3.23 20.85 -2.88
N GLU A 69 3.44 19.55 -3.09
CA GLU A 69 4.75 18.94 -3.41
C GLU A 69 5.04 18.87 -4.93
N GLY A 70 4.17 19.46 -5.75
CA GLY A 70 4.30 19.46 -7.22
C GLY A 70 3.87 18.14 -7.87
N LEU A 71 3.05 17.32 -7.20
CA LEU A 71 2.63 16.00 -7.64
C LEU A 71 1.13 15.93 -7.93
N THR A 72 0.75 15.09 -8.87
CA THR A 72 -0.62 14.56 -9.04
C THR A 72 -0.55 13.05 -8.84
N VAL A 73 -1.28 12.51 -7.87
CA VAL A 73 -1.25 11.09 -7.52
C VAL A 73 -2.50 10.38 -8.03
N ASN A 74 -2.30 9.37 -8.88
CA ASN A 74 -3.35 8.51 -9.39
C ASN A 74 -3.33 7.19 -8.60
N ILE A 75 -4.27 7.02 -7.69
CA ILE A 75 -4.41 5.83 -6.84
C ILE A 75 -5.20 4.77 -7.61
N GLN A 76 -4.64 3.58 -7.76
CA GLN A 76 -5.22 2.47 -8.51
C GLN A 76 -5.37 1.23 -7.63
N SER A 77 -6.54 0.59 -7.70
CA SER A 77 -6.75 -0.74 -7.13
C SER A 77 -6.06 -1.79 -7.98
N PRO A 78 -5.51 -2.85 -7.40
CA PRO A 78 -4.93 -3.95 -8.14
C PRO A 78 -6.02 -4.77 -8.86
N ALA A 79 -5.71 -5.31 -10.03
CA ALA A 79 -6.54 -6.31 -10.72
C ALA A 79 -6.18 -7.74 -10.32
N GLY A 80 -4.98 -7.94 -9.78
CA GLY A 80 -4.46 -9.19 -9.24
C GLY A 80 -3.54 -8.93 -8.05
N VAL A 81 -3.43 -9.90 -7.17
CA VAL A 81 -2.71 -9.78 -5.87
C VAL A 81 -1.23 -9.36 -6.00
N ASN A 82 -0.59 -9.62 -7.14
CA ASN A 82 0.82 -9.27 -7.38
C ASN A 82 0.99 -7.99 -8.22
N ASP A 83 -0.08 -7.26 -8.54
CA ASP A 83 -0.01 -6.14 -9.49
C ASP A 83 0.85 -5.00 -8.98
N ALA A 84 0.74 -4.63 -7.69
CA ALA A 84 1.49 -3.51 -7.14
C ALA A 84 3.00 -3.68 -7.36
N MET A 85 3.56 -4.81 -6.98
CA MET A 85 5.00 -5.08 -7.15
C MET A 85 5.38 -5.26 -8.62
N SER A 86 4.60 -6.03 -9.39
CA SER A 86 4.93 -6.33 -10.80
C SER A 86 4.84 -5.10 -11.71
N MET A 87 3.88 -4.20 -11.47
CA MET A 87 3.74 -2.96 -12.23
C MET A 87 4.87 -1.98 -11.93
N VAL A 88 5.26 -1.85 -10.66
CA VAL A 88 6.40 -0.99 -10.27
C VAL A 88 7.70 -1.55 -10.84
N ALA A 89 7.95 -2.84 -10.72
CA ALA A 89 9.12 -3.49 -11.30
C ALA A 89 9.22 -3.28 -12.83
N ALA A 90 8.07 -3.26 -13.51
CA ALA A 90 7.99 -3.06 -14.96
C ALA A 90 7.99 -1.58 -15.38
N GLY A 91 8.05 -0.62 -14.44
CA GLY A 91 7.95 0.82 -14.72
C GLY A 91 6.58 1.26 -15.26
N LYS A 92 5.51 0.52 -14.95
CA LYS A 92 4.12 0.83 -15.31
C LYS A 92 3.37 1.55 -14.20
N ALA A 93 3.88 1.49 -12.99
CA ALA A 93 3.49 2.29 -11.84
C ALA A 93 4.77 2.84 -11.20
N ASP A 94 4.64 3.94 -10.50
CA ASP A 94 5.75 4.63 -9.84
C ASP A 94 5.97 4.05 -8.43
N ILE A 95 4.90 3.85 -7.68
CA ILE A 95 4.90 3.38 -6.29
C ILE A 95 3.87 2.27 -6.14
N GLY A 96 4.19 1.26 -5.34
CA GLY A 96 3.27 0.21 -4.92
C GLY A 96 3.13 0.18 -3.40
N LEU A 97 1.95 -0.17 -2.91
CA LEU A 97 1.77 -0.63 -1.54
C LEU A 97 1.82 -2.15 -1.57
N TYR A 98 2.67 -2.77 -0.75
CA TYR A 98 2.86 -4.20 -0.76
C TYR A 98 3.41 -4.72 0.58
N TYR A 99 3.92 -5.95 0.62
CA TYR A 99 4.29 -6.66 1.85
C TYR A 99 5.81 -6.81 1.96
N GLN A 100 6.34 -6.64 3.18
CA GLN A 100 7.79 -6.64 3.44
C GLN A 100 8.48 -7.93 3.01
N GLN A 101 7.94 -9.06 3.40
CA GLN A 101 8.58 -10.36 3.18
C GLN A 101 8.52 -10.79 1.72
N ASP A 102 7.42 -10.46 1.00
CA ASP A 102 7.31 -10.70 -0.44
C ASP A 102 8.35 -9.88 -1.23
N VAL A 103 8.64 -8.64 -0.82
CA VAL A 103 9.71 -7.83 -1.44
C VAL A 103 11.08 -8.47 -1.23
N ILE A 104 11.38 -8.97 -0.02
CA ILE A 104 12.65 -9.68 0.25
C ILE A 104 12.76 -10.89 -0.68
N GLN A 105 11.73 -11.73 -0.73
CA GLN A 105 11.72 -12.95 -1.54
C GLN A 105 11.87 -12.64 -3.04
N ALA A 106 11.07 -11.72 -3.56
CA ALA A 106 11.11 -11.34 -4.97
C ALA A 106 12.48 -10.77 -5.38
N ARG A 107 13.10 -9.98 -4.50
CA ARG A 107 14.43 -9.42 -4.75
C ARG A 107 15.50 -10.51 -4.80
N VAL A 108 15.48 -11.46 -3.86
CA VAL A 108 16.51 -12.50 -3.73
C VAL A 108 16.34 -13.60 -4.76
N GLU A 109 15.12 -14.11 -4.96
CA GLU A 109 14.87 -15.31 -5.77
C GLU A 109 14.59 -15.00 -7.24
N GLN A 110 14.09 -13.80 -7.54
CA GLN A 110 13.62 -13.44 -8.86
C GLN A 110 14.33 -12.19 -9.44
N ASP A 111 15.25 -11.59 -8.69
CA ASP A 111 15.98 -10.36 -9.07
C ASP A 111 15.04 -9.21 -9.49
N VAL A 112 13.88 -9.11 -8.80
CA VAL A 112 12.89 -8.05 -9.06
C VAL A 112 13.45 -6.71 -8.58
N PRO A 113 13.58 -5.67 -9.45
CA PRO A 113 14.30 -4.44 -9.14
C PRO A 113 13.45 -3.44 -8.34
N VAL A 114 12.96 -3.84 -7.16
CA VAL A 114 12.16 -3.00 -6.26
C VAL A 114 12.74 -2.99 -4.86
N LYS A 115 12.54 -1.90 -4.12
CA LYS A 115 12.89 -1.79 -2.68
C LYS A 115 11.77 -1.09 -1.93
N SER A 116 11.66 -1.40 -0.64
CA SER A 116 10.83 -0.60 0.25
C SER A 116 11.40 0.80 0.42
N ILE A 117 10.53 1.81 0.41
CA ILE A 117 10.88 3.21 0.66
C ILE A 117 10.27 3.75 1.96
N ALA A 118 9.25 3.09 2.52
CA ALA A 118 8.64 3.47 3.79
C ALA A 118 7.73 2.34 4.32
N ALA A 119 7.59 2.23 5.65
CA ALA A 119 6.65 1.31 6.28
C ALA A 119 5.34 2.05 6.64
N VAL A 120 4.21 1.53 6.15
CA VAL A 120 2.88 2.10 6.38
C VAL A 120 2.26 1.55 7.66
N VAL A 121 2.44 0.25 7.94
CA VAL A 121 1.97 -0.40 9.17
C VAL A 121 3.14 -1.06 9.87
N GLN A 122 3.34 -0.69 11.14
CA GLN A 122 4.54 -1.03 11.92
C GLN A 122 4.52 -2.43 12.55
N ALA A 123 3.41 -3.18 12.38
CA ALA A 123 3.23 -4.50 12.99
C ALA A 123 2.36 -5.41 12.11
N PRO A 124 2.43 -6.75 12.29
CA PRO A 124 1.58 -7.70 11.58
C PRO A 124 0.09 -7.47 11.83
N LEU A 125 -0.70 -7.55 10.79
CA LEU A 125 -2.17 -7.57 10.80
C LEU A 125 -2.71 -8.90 10.28
N ASN A 126 -1.89 -9.62 9.51
CA ASN A 126 -2.25 -10.90 8.88
C ASN A 126 -2.50 -11.97 9.92
N ILE A 127 -3.60 -12.68 9.76
CA ILE A 127 -4.07 -13.73 10.68
C ILE A 127 -4.42 -15.01 9.94
N VAL A 128 -4.36 -16.12 10.65
CA VAL A 128 -5.09 -17.32 10.27
C VAL A 128 -6.51 -17.18 10.80
N LEU A 129 -7.50 -17.08 9.91
CA LEU A 129 -8.89 -16.82 10.22
C LEU A 129 -9.74 -18.05 9.90
N SER A 130 -10.70 -18.38 10.76
CA SER A 130 -11.65 -19.47 10.55
C SER A 130 -13.03 -19.15 11.11
N LEU A 131 -14.07 -19.83 10.62
CA LEU A 131 -15.36 -19.84 11.32
C LEU A 131 -15.20 -20.52 12.68
N LYS A 132 -15.83 -19.98 13.71
CA LYS A 132 -15.73 -20.47 15.09
C LYS A 132 -16.08 -21.94 15.24
N GLU A 133 -17.05 -22.43 14.45
CA GLU A 133 -17.47 -23.83 14.43
C GLU A 133 -16.41 -24.83 13.95
N LYS A 134 -15.31 -24.33 13.36
CA LYS A 134 -14.17 -25.14 12.91
C LYS A 134 -13.19 -25.45 14.03
N ASP A 135 -13.31 -24.75 15.19
CA ASP A 135 -12.44 -24.88 16.36
C ASP A 135 -10.93 -24.77 16.03
N ILE A 136 -10.57 -23.89 15.07
CA ILE A 136 -9.20 -23.61 14.70
C ILE A 136 -8.74 -22.38 15.48
N THR A 137 -7.79 -22.56 16.42
CA THR A 137 -7.31 -21.52 17.34
C THR A 137 -5.77 -21.51 17.48
N GLU A 138 -5.10 -22.54 16.96
CA GLU A 138 -3.65 -22.67 16.98
C GLU A 138 -3.18 -23.53 15.80
N PRO A 139 -1.88 -23.52 15.43
CA PRO A 139 -1.39 -24.27 14.28
C PRO A 139 -1.66 -25.78 14.33
N ALA A 140 -1.73 -26.38 15.53
CA ALA A 140 -2.02 -27.80 15.67
C ALA A 140 -3.43 -28.18 15.13
N ASP A 141 -4.38 -27.26 15.15
CA ASP A 141 -5.73 -27.47 14.66
C ASP A 141 -5.81 -27.47 13.12
N LEU A 142 -4.74 -27.05 12.43
CA LEU A 142 -4.66 -27.03 10.97
C LEU A 142 -4.40 -28.41 10.35
N VAL A 143 -4.00 -29.41 11.16
CA VAL A 143 -3.71 -30.75 10.66
C VAL A 143 -4.90 -31.35 9.92
N GLY A 144 -4.72 -31.69 8.65
CA GLY A 144 -5.74 -32.27 7.78
C GLY A 144 -6.80 -31.26 7.28
N LYS A 145 -6.54 -29.95 7.43
CA LYS A 145 -7.41 -28.87 6.97
C LYS A 145 -7.01 -28.34 5.60
N THR A 146 -7.97 -27.70 4.96
CA THR A 146 -7.76 -26.94 3.72
C THR A 146 -7.73 -25.45 4.03
N ILE A 147 -6.64 -24.78 3.64
CA ILE A 147 -6.39 -23.37 3.93
C ILE A 147 -6.40 -22.57 2.63
N GLY A 148 -7.28 -21.55 2.57
CA GLY A 148 -7.32 -20.59 1.47
C GLY A 148 -6.26 -19.49 1.65
N TYR A 149 -5.66 -19.07 0.53
CA TYR A 149 -4.70 -17.96 0.53
C TYR A 149 -4.81 -17.14 -0.78
N ALA A 150 -4.20 -15.98 -0.82
CA ALA A 150 -4.32 -15.04 -1.94
C ALA A 150 -3.26 -15.25 -3.05
N GLY A 151 -2.72 -16.47 -3.19
CA GLY A 151 -1.82 -16.83 -4.30
C GLY A 151 -0.37 -16.37 -4.11
N THR A 152 0.05 -15.91 -2.92
CA THR A 152 1.45 -15.57 -2.64
C THR A 152 2.21 -16.80 -2.12
N GLU A 153 3.45 -17.01 -2.59
CA GLU A 153 4.33 -18.08 -2.09
C GLU A 153 4.61 -17.93 -0.59
N LEU A 154 4.65 -16.68 -0.12
CA LEU A 154 4.86 -16.38 1.28
C LEU A 154 3.73 -16.92 2.18
N SER A 155 2.47 -16.81 1.75
CA SER A 155 1.34 -17.31 2.55
C SER A 155 1.44 -18.82 2.82
N GLU A 156 1.85 -19.62 1.82
CA GLU A 156 2.11 -21.05 2.01
C GLU A 156 3.27 -21.26 2.99
N ALA A 157 4.34 -20.49 2.82
CA ALA A 157 5.53 -20.58 3.67
C ALA A 157 5.23 -20.23 5.14
N LEU A 158 4.41 -19.21 5.39
CA LEU A 158 3.97 -18.85 6.74
C LEU A 158 3.22 -20.00 7.41
N ILE A 159 2.25 -20.61 6.74
CA ILE A 159 1.50 -21.77 7.26
C ILE A 159 2.48 -22.94 7.55
N HIS A 160 3.39 -23.23 6.64
CA HIS A 160 4.36 -24.31 6.84
C HIS A 160 5.30 -24.02 8.00
N SER A 161 5.77 -22.78 8.18
CA SER A 161 6.64 -22.38 9.27
C SER A 161 5.96 -22.51 10.63
N ILE A 162 4.75 -21.96 10.81
CA ILE A 162 4.04 -22.06 12.08
C ILE A 162 3.65 -23.51 12.45
N MET A 163 3.34 -24.33 11.44
CA MET A 163 3.10 -25.77 11.64
C MET A 163 4.36 -26.47 12.15
N LYS A 164 5.50 -26.24 11.49
CA LYS A 164 6.80 -26.81 11.84
C LYS A 164 7.23 -26.38 13.26
N GLU A 165 7.13 -25.09 13.57
CA GLU A 165 7.49 -24.54 14.88
C GLU A 165 6.59 -25.14 15.99
N SER A 166 5.31 -25.38 15.68
CA SER A 166 4.39 -26.06 16.59
C SER A 166 4.56 -27.60 16.63
N GLY A 167 5.58 -28.14 15.97
CA GLY A 167 5.87 -29.58 15.96
C GLY A 167 4.92 -30.42 15.12
N GLN A 168 4.21 -29.80 14.19
CA GLN A 168 3.28 -30.46 13.26
C GLN A 168 3.95 -30.71 11.91
N ASP A 169 3.42 -31.65 11.13
CA ASP A 169 3.86 -31.91 9.76
C ASP A 169 3.20 -30.91 8.79
N PRO A 170 3.94 -29.97 8.16
CA PRO A 170 3.38 -29.03 7.23
C PRO A 170 2.66 -29.68 6.03
N SER A 171 3.08 -30.89 5.63
CA SER A 171 2.45 -31.63 4.52
C SER A 171 1.03 -32.14 4.86
N SER A 172 0.59 -32.01 6.10
CA SER A 172 -0.76 -32.36 6.53
C SER A 172 -1.80 -31.29 6.19
N VAL A 173 -1.41 -30.11 5.71
CA VAL A 173 -2.28 -29.01 5.31
C VAL A 173 -2.40 -28.98 3.79
N GLU A 174 -3.59 -28.75 3.27
CA GLU A 174 -3.84 -28.49 1.85
C GLU A 174 -4.01 -26.98 1.64
N MET A 175 -3.15 -26.39 0.78
CA MET A 175 -3.22 -24.96 0.45
C MET A 175 -3.96 -24.76 -0.87
N ILE A 176 -4.91 -23.82 -0.92
CA ILE A 176 -5.72 -23.50 -2.13
C ILE A 176 -5.63 -22.00 -2.39
N ASP A 177 -5.14 -21.64 -3.58
CA ASP A 177 -5.22 -20.26 -4.06
C ASP A 177 -6.67 -19.88 -4.36
N VAL A 178 -7.19 -18.91 -3.63
CA VAL A 178 -8.55 -18.36 -3.76
C VAL A 178 -8.54 -16.89 -4.18
N GLY A 179 -7.37 -16.33 -4.46
CA GLY A 179 -7.22 -14.93 -4.85
C GLY A 179 -7.83 -14.00 -3.81
N PHE A 180 -8.66 -13.05 -4.25
CA PHE A 180 -9.36 -12.11 -3.38
C PHE A 180 -10.57 -12.70 -2.64
N ASP A 181 -10.97 -13.96 -2.92
CA ASP A 181 -12.17 -14.59 -2.38
C ASP A 181 -11.97 -15.28 -1.00
N LEU A 182 -11.08 -14.73 -0.14
CA LEU A 182 -10.72 -15.33 1.14
C LEU A 182 -11.96 -15.59 2.03
N MET A 183 -12.73 -14.57 2.38
CA MET A 183 -13.90 -14.69 3.23
C MET A 183 -15.00 -15.56 2.60
N SER A 184 -15.29 -15.32 1.32
CA SER A 184 -16.36 -16.07 0.62
C SER A 184 -16.04 -17.56 0.49
N SER A 185 -14.78 -17.92 0.27
CA SER A 185 -14.33 -19.31 0.22
C SER A 185 -14.48 -20.02 1.57
N MET A 186 -14.22 -19.32 2.66
CA MET A 186 -14.40 -19.84 4.02
C MET A 186 -15.90 -20.01 4.36
N VAL A 187 -16.72 -18.97 4.10
CA VAL A 187 -18.19 -19.01 4.38
C VAL A 187 -18.89 -20.08 3.56
N THR A 188 -18.51 -20.32 2.33
CA THR A 188 -19.09 -21.37 1.47
C THR A 188 -18.57 -22.77 1.79
N GLY A 189 -17.56 -22.89 2.66
CA GLY A 189 -16.96 -24.18 3.07
C GLY A 189 -16.02 -24.77 2.02
N ASN A 190 -15.54 -23.97 1.07
CA ASN A 190 -14.50 -24.39 0.12
C ASN A 190 -13.17 -24.59 0.81
N VAL A 191 -12.91 -23.83 1.88
CA VAL A 191 -11.73 -23.95 2.74
C VAL A 191 -12.15 -23.94 4.21
N ASP A 192 -11.33 -24.49 5.10
CA ASP A 192 -11.60 -24.56 6.54
C ASP A 192 -11.15 -23.29 7.27
N ALA A 193 -10.07 -22.68 6.80
CA ALA A 193 -9.52 -21.43 7.29
C ALA A 193 -8.86 -20.67 6.14
N THR A 194 -8.43 -19.44 6.40
CA THR A 194 -7.68 -18.62 5.45
C THR A 194 -6.46 -18.00 6.10
N ILE A 195 -5.43 -17.71 5.30
CA ILE A 195 -4.34 -16.79 5.63
C ILE A 195 -4.31 -15.69 4.58
N GLY A 196 -4.03 -14.44 5.00
CA GLY A 196 -4.11 -13.24 4.16
C GLY A 196 -5.25 -12.31 4.53
N CYS A 197 -6.14 -12.71 5.45
CA CYS A 197 -7.09 -11.81 6.08
C CYS A 197 -6.39 -10.95 7.13
N LEU A 198 -6.77 -9.67 7.25
CA LEU A 198 -6.23 -8.75 8.24
C LEU A 198 -7.21 -8.59 9.41
N VAL A 199 -6.68 -8.63 10.63
CA VAL A 199 -7.49 -8.58 11.87
C VAL A 199 -8.32 -7.30 11.99
N ASN A 200 -7.85 -6.19 11.41
CA ASN A 200 -8.51 -4.90 11.47
C ASN A 200 -9.73 -4.78 10.55
N HIS A 201 -9.79 -5.55 9.44
CA HIS A 201 -10.82 -5.42 8.42
C HIS A 201 -11.71 -6.67 8.29
N GLU A 202 -11.14 -7.85 8.01
CA GLU A 202 -11.93 -9.05 7.74
C GLU A 202 -12.65 -9.57 8.98
N VAL A 203 -12.07 -9.45 10.19
CA VAL A 203 -12.74 -9.87 11.44
C VAL A 203 -14.00 -9.03 11.69
N PRO A 204 -13.97 -7.69 11.75
CA PRO A 204 -15.20 -6.91 11.91
C PRO A 204 -16.19 -7.06 10.76
N GLN A 205 -15.71 -7.29 9.52
CA GLN A 205 -16.60 -7.57 8.39
C GLN A 205 -17.38 -8.87 8.60
N MET A 206 -16.70 -9.96 8.96
CA MET A 206 -17.33 -11.25 9.24
C MET A 206 -18.33 -11.17 10.40
N GLU A 207 -17.97 -10.49 11.49
CA GLU A 207 -18.84 -10.29 12.66
C GLU A 207 -20.09 -9.48 12.29
N LYS A 208 -19.96 -8.45 11.45
CA LYS A 208 -21.08 -7.66 10.97
C LYS A 208 -22.03 -8.46 10.08
N GLU A 209 -21.50 -9.37 9.29
CA GLU A 209 -22.29 -10.31 8.48
C GLU A 209 -22.95 -11.43 9.32
N GLY A 210 -22.65 -11.47 10.62
CA GLY A 210 -23.25 -12.41 11.58
C GLY A 210 -22.50 -13.73 11.75
N PHE A 211 -21.26 -13.80 11.29
CA PHE A 211 -20.39 -14.95 11.49
C PHE A 211 -19.58 -14.78 12.78
N GLU A 212 -19.52 -15.81 13.60
CA GLU A 212 -18.55 -15.90 14.69
C GLU A 212 -17.25 -16.52 14.15
N VAL A 213 -16.12 -15.91 14.45
CA VAL A 213 -14.82 -16.32 13.96
C VAL A 213 -13.83 -16.63 15.09
N ASN A 214 -12.83 -17.45 14.79
CA ASN A 214 -11.58 -17.60 15.54
C ASN A 214 -10.45 -17.13 14.67
N TYR A 215 -9.42 -16.60 15.29
CA TYR A 215 -8.17 -16.27 14.60
C TYR A 215 -6.98 -16.37 15.54
N PHE A 216 -5.80 -16.47 14.96
CA PHE A 216 -4.53 -16.35 15.66
C PHE A 216 -3.48 -15.73 14.73
N PHE A 217 -2.45 -15.14 15.32
CA PHE A 217 -1.40 -14.49 14.58
C PHE A 217 -0.24 -15.43 14.31
N PRO A 218 0.34 -15.46 13.08
CA PRO A 218 1.55 -16.24 12.79
C PRO A 218 2.76 -15.84 13.65
N ASP A 219 2.88 -14.58 14.05
CA ASP A 219 3.97 -14.08 14.90
C ASP A 219 3.92 -14.59 16.35
N ASP A 220 2.79 -15.10 16.84
CA ASP A 220 2.70 -15.83 18.10
C ASP A 220 3.38 -17.22 18.01
N PHE A 221 3.71 -17.68 16.79
CA PHE A 221 4.23 -19.04 16.52
C PHE A 221 5.53 -19.01 15.69
N GLY A 222 6.46 -18.12 16.04
CA GLY A 222 7.83 -18.14 15.54
C GLY A 222 8.11 -17.29 14.30
N VAL A 223 7.10 -16.66 13.71
CA VAL A 223 7.32 -15.63 12.68
C VAL A 223 7.76 -14.35 13.37
N PRO A 224 8.81 -13.65 12.93
CA PRO A 224 9.23 -12.39 13.54
C PRO A 224 8.21 -11.29 13.32
N GLN A 225 8.29 -10.21 14.10
CA GLN A 225 7.57 -8.97 13.82
C GLN A 225 8.00 -8.40 12.46
N TYR A 226 7.03 -7.91 11.66
CA TYR A 226 7.28 -7.36 10.34
C TYR A 226 6.33 -6.19 10.05
N TYR A 227 6.64 -5.44 9.00
CA TYR A 227 5.76 -4.39 8.49
C TYR A 227 4.68 -5.02 7.61
N GLU A 228 3.41 -4.88 8.00
CA GLU A 228 2.31 -5.42 7.20
C GLU A 228 2.20 -4.72 5.85
N GLY A 229 2.26 -3.40 5.84
CA GLY A 229 2.23 -2.62 4.61
C GLY A 229 3.49 -1.77 4.45
N ILE A 230 4.09 -1.81 3.26
CA ILE A 230 5.22 -0.97 2.88
C ILE A 230 4.96 -0.29 1.54
N PHE A 231 5.43 0.94 1.36
CA PHE A 231 5.57 1.50 0.02
C PHE A 231 6.85 1.00 -0.62
N LEU A 232 6.76 0.62 -1.88
CA LEU A 232 7.90 0.21 -2.69
C LEU A 232 8.01 1.07 -3.96
N ALA A 233 9.24 1.25 -4.42
CA ALA A 233 9.56 1.85 -5.72
C ALA A 233 10.65 1.02 -6.41
N ASN A 234 10.82 1.21 -7.72
CA ASN A 234 11.90 0.54 -8.43
C ASN A 234 13.25 1.25 -8.25
N ASP A 235 14.34 0.51 -8.52
CA ASP A 235 15.71 1.01 -8.35
C ASP A 235 15.97 2.29 -9.16
N ASP A 236 15.43 2.39 -10.39
CA ASP A 236 15.61 3.56 -11.26
C ASP A 236 14.98 4.82 -10.66
N MET A 237 13.77 4.73 -10.10
CA MET A 237 13.08 5.85 -9.47
C MET A 237 13.78 6.27 -8.18
N ILE A 238 14.22 5.31 -7.37
CA ILE A 238 14.97 5.59 -6.13
C ILE A 238 16.26 6.35 -6.42
N GLU A 239 16.97 5.99 -7.49
CA GLU A 239 18.23 6.63 -7.88
C GLU A 239 18.02 8.00 -8.54
N ASN A 240 17.03 8.13 -9.42
CA ASN A 240 16.91 9.29 -10.31
C ASN A 240 15.86 10.31 -9.87
N GLU A 241 14.85 9.93 -9.08
CA GLU A 241 13.75 10.80 -8.64
C GLU A 241 13.53 10.79 -7.11
N PRO A 242 14.59 10.80 -6.24
CA PRO A 242 14.42 10.71 -4.78
C PRO A 242 13.59 11.85 -4.20
N GLU A 243 13.67 13.06 -4.75
CA GLU A 243 12.88 14.22 -4.33
C GLU A 243 11.38 14.06 -4.63
N VAL A 244 11.04 13.34 -5.69
CA VAL A 244 9.65 13.00 -6.01
C VAL A 244 9.09 12.01 -4.98
N LEU A 245 9.88 10.99 -4.63
CA LEU A 245 9.53 10.04 -3.56
C LEU A 245 9.40 10.75 -2.21
N ALA A 246 10.33 11.66 -1.87
CA ALA A 246 10.26 12.46 -0.65
C ALA A 246 8.99 13.33 -0.60
N GLY A 247 8.64 13.99 -1.71
CA GLY A 247 7.41 14.78 -1.83
C GLY A 247 6.16 13.93 -1.62
N PHE A 248 6.11 12.72 -2.21
CA PHE A 248 5.04 11.76 -1.99
C PHE A 248 4.90 11.38 -0.51
N LEU A 249 5.99 11.02 0.15
CA LEU A 249 5.98 10.62 1.57
C LEU A 249 5.57 11.79 2.49
N ARG A 250 6.00 13.04 2.20
CA ARG A 250 5.51 14.24 2.93
C ARG A 250 4.01 14.43 2.78
N GLY A 251 3.47 14.24 1.57
CA GLY A 251 2.02 14.29 1.32
C GLY A 251 1.28 13.21 2.11
N CYS A 252 1.78 11.97 2.10
CA CYS A 252 1.25 10.87 2.89
C CYS A 252 1.26 11.17 4.39
N GLN A 253 2.36 11.74 4.90
CA GLN A 253 2.47 12.10 6.32
C GLN A 253 1.41 13.13 6.73
N LYS A 254 1.18 14.17 5.92
CA LYS A 254 0.12 15.17 6.17
C LYS A 254 -1.27 14.52 6.16
N GLY A 255 -1.55 13.64 5.18
CA GLY A 255 -2.81 12.90 5.12
C GLY A 255 -3.04 12.00 6.33
N PHE A 256 -1.97 11.37 6.84
CA PHE A 256 -2.03 10.57 8.06
C PHE A 256 -2.23 11.41 9.33
N GLU A 257 -1.62 12.59 9.42
CA GLU A 257 -1.88 13.53 10.53
C GLU A 257 -3.35 13.94 10.57
N ASP A 258 -3.97 14.25 9.42
CA ASP A 258 -5.40 14.52 9.35
C ASP A 258 -6.21 13.29 9.78
N PHE A 259 -5.81 12.09 9.34
CA PHE A 259 -6.49 10.84 9.69
C PHE A 259 -6.50 10.57 11.20
N LYS A 260 -5.40 10.85 11.89
CA LYS A 260 -5.34 10.76 13.37
C LYS A 260 -6.22 11.81 14.06
N ASN A 261 -6.25 13.03 13.49
CA ASN A 261 -6.94 14.17 14.12
C ASN A 261 -8.46 14.15 13.93
N ASP A 262 -8.94 13.69 12.77
CA ASP A 262 -10.37 13.58 12.46
C ASP A 262 -10.64 12.33 11.60
N THR A 263 -10.60 11.17 12.25
CA THR A 263 -10.80 9.85 11.61
C THR A 263 -12.13 9.77 10.85
N ASP A 264 -13.22 10.32 11.42
CA ASP A 264 -14.54 10.26 10.80
C ASP A 264 -14.58 11.09 9.49
N ALA A 265 -13.94 12.27 9.47
CA ALA A 265 -13.87 13.08 8.26
C ALA A 265 -13.04 12.42 7.16
N VAL A 266 -11.89 11.84 7.52
CA VAL A 266 -11.01 11.15 6.55
C VAL A 266 -11.64 9.85 6.03
N LEU A 267 -12.34 9.10 6.88
CA LEU A 267 -13.13 7.95 6.40
C LEU A 267 -14.24 8.37 5.42
N GLN A 268 -14.86 9.53 5.63
CA GLN A 268 -15.86 10.02 4.67
C GLN A 268 -15.22 10.31 3.31
N VAL A 269 -13.98 10.84 3.27
CA VAL A 269 -13.22 11.01 2.01
C VAL A 269 -13.02 9.68 1.30
N LEU A 270 -12.62 8.64 2.02
CA LEU A 270 -12.47 7.29 1.45
C LEU A 270 -13.81 6.78 0.88
N LEU A 271 -14.90 6.88 1.66
CA LEU A 271 -16.23 6.43 1.24
C LEU A 271 -16.76 7.18 0.02
N ASP A 272 -16.49 8.49 -0.09
CA ASP A 272 -16.89 9.30 -1.24
C ASP A 272 -16.09 8.95 -2.52
N ASN A 273 -14.93 8.31 -2.39
CA ASN A 273 -14.06 7.91 -3.49
C ASN A 273 -14.09 6.40 -3.80
N GLN A 274 -14.90 5.61 -3.10
CA GLN A 274 -15.02 4.18 -3.35
C GLN A 274 -15.73 3.85 -4.68
N ASP A 275 -15.46 2.69 -5.24
CA ASP A 275 -16.28 2.08 -6.29
C ASP A 275 -17.32 1.14 -5.65
N GLU A 276 -18.53 1.63 -5.44
CA GLU A 276 -19.63 0.87 -4.82
C GLU A 276 -20.02 -0.40 -5.60
N SER A 277 -19.61 -0.52 -6.86
CA SER A 277 -19.92 -1.69 -7.70
C SER A 277 -18.92 -2.82 -7.50
N ASN A 278 -17.78 -2.54 -6.83
CA ASN A 278 -16.68 -3.47 -6.65
C ASN A 278 -16.13 -3.35 -5.21
N PHE A 279 -16.47 -4.29 -4.36
CA PHE A 279 -16.12 -4.31 -2.93
C PHE A 279 -16.59 -3.06 -2.17
N PRO A 280 -17.92 -2.85 -2.05
CA PRO A 280 -18.46 -1.69 -1.34
C PRO A 280 -18.06 -1.72 0.13
N LEU A 281 -17.59 -0.56 0.63
CA LEU A 281 -17.17 -0.39 2.01
C LEU A 281 -18.37 -0.24 2.94
N ASP A 282 -18.29 -0.85 4.11
CA ASP A 282 -19.23 -0.62 5.21
C ASP A 282 -18.65 0.40 6.19
N PRO A 283 -19.32 1.56 6.39
CA PRO A 283 -18.77 2.62 7.24
C PRO A 283 -18.50 2.20 8.70
N ASP A 284 -19.29 1.26 9.26
CA ASP A 284 -19.07 0.82 10.63
C ASP A 284 -17.87 -0.13 10.73
N VAL A 285 -17.66 -0.97 9.70
CA VAL A 285 -16.47 -1.83 9.59
C VAL A 285 -15.21 -0.98 9.45
N GLU A 286 -15.22 0.01 8.55
CA GLU A 286 -14.08 0.90 8.35
C GLU A 286 -13.76 1.69 9.63
N LYS A 287 -14.77 2.16 10.33
CA LYS A 287 -14.58 2.84 11.61
C LYS A 287 -14.00 1.92 12.69
N GLN A 288 -14.43 0.67 12.76
CA GLN A 288 -13.88 -0.31 13.68
C GLN A 288 -12.45 -0.67 13.29
N SER A 289 -12.18 -0.81 12.00
CA SER A 289 -10.84 -1.05 11.45
C SER A 289 -9.85 0.02 11.92
N CYS A 290 -10.21 1.30 11.88
CA CYS A 290 -9.34 2.39 12.33
C CYS A 290 -8.90 2.29 13.79
N GLN A 291 -9.74 1.71 14.67
CA GLN A 291 -9.39 1.56 16.09
C GLN A 291 -8.21 0.60 16.30
N THR A 292 -8.11 -0.43 15.45
CA THR A 292 -6.98 -1.37 15.45
C THR A 292 -5.80 -0.80 14.67
N LEU A 293 -6.07 -0.20 13.51
CA LEU A 293 -5.07 0.18 12.52
C LEU A 293 -4.23 1.40 12.95
N LEU A 294 -4.85 2.50 13.36
CA LEU A 294 -4.13 3.74 13.67
C LEU A 294 -3.00 3.57 14.71
N PRO A 295 -3.20 2.82 15.83
CA PRO A 295 -2.12 2.56 16.78
C PRO A 295 -0.98 1.70 16.22
N LEU A 296 -1.20 0.98 15.11
CA LEU A 296 -0.20 0.13 14.47
C LEU A 296 0.47 0.79 13.26
N MET A 297 -0.11 1.87 12.71
CA MET A 297 0.54 2.70 11.69
C MET A 297 1.60 3.62 12.30
N GLU A 298 1.38 4.09 13.51
CA GLU A 298 2.34 4.84 14.30
C GLU A 298 2.32 4.34 15.75
N THR A 299 3.48 3.99 16.29
CA THR A 299 3.64 3.48 17.66
C THR A 299 4.45 4.44 18.51
N ALA A 300 4.59 4.15 19.82
CA ALA A 300 5.44 4.95 20.70
C ALA A 300 6.93 4.92 20.27
N ASP A 301 7.37 3.86 19.60
CA ASP A 301 8.75 3.60 19.25
C ASP A 301 9.05 3.75 17.75
N ALA A 302 8.03 3.86 16.91
CA ALA A 302 8.16 3.96 15.46
C ALA A 302 7.15 4.95 14.88
N ALA A 303 7.65 6.02 14.24
CA ALA A 303 6.84 6.99 13.54
C ALA A 303 6.22 6.38 12.27
N PHE A 304 5.08 6.93 11.84
CA PHE A 304 4.49 6.58 10.55
C PHE A 304 5.52 6.78 9.42
N LEU A 305 5.57 5.86 8.49
CA LEU A 305 6.51 5.76 7.36
C LEU A 305 7.97 5.46 7.73
N SER A 306 8.32 5.35 9.02
CA SER A 306 9.68 4.97 9.41
C SER A 306 9.96 3.49 9.17
N GLN A 307 11.25 3.15 8.97
CA GLN A 307 11.75 1.79 8.82
C GLN A 307 12.96 1.56 9.72
N SER A 308 13.09 0.36 10.26
CA SER A 308 14.22 -0.06 11.11
C SER A 308 15.03 -1.14 10.41
N GLU A 309 16.35 -0.93 10.26
CA GLU A 309 17.25 -1.96 9.74
C GLU A 309 17.17 -3.26 10.56
N ALA A 310 16.94 -3.14 11.88
CA ALA A 310 16.83 -4.32 12.74
C ALA A 310 15.62 -5.20 12.37
N CYS A 311 14.45 -4.59 12.09
CA CYS A 311 13.27 -5.33 11.64
C CYS A 311 13.52 -6.02 10.29
N TRP A 312 14.15 -5.33 9.34
CA TRP A 312 14.53 -5.93 8.05
C TRP A 312 15.50 -7.09 8.22
N GLN A 313 16.54 -6.94 9.05
CA GLN A 313 17.54 -7.97 9.28
C GLN A 313 16.94 -9.22 9.94
N GLU A 314 16.04 -9.03 10.91
CA GLU A 314 15.37 -10.13 11.60
C GLU A 314 14.51 -10.96 10.63
N ASN A 315 13.78 -10.29 9.73
CA ASN A 315 13.00 -10.97 8.70
C ASN A 315 13.87 -11.67 7.64
N ILE A 316 14.96 -11.05 7.20
CA ILE A 316 15.95 -11.68 6.30
C ILE A 316 16.53 -12.93 6.94
N ASP A 317 16.92 -12.85 8.22
CA ASP A 317 17.51 -13.98 8.94
C ASP A 317 16.52 -15.13 9.07
N TRP A 318 15.29 -14.84 9.47
CA TRP A 318 14.21 -15.82 9.59
C TRP A 318 13.87 -16.48 8.24
N MET A 319 13.68 -15.69 7.18
CA MET A 319 13.38 -16.21 5.86
C MET A 319 14.48 -17.13 5.33
N TYR A 320 15.75 -16.79 5.61
CA TYR A 320 16.88 -17.64 5.23
C TYR A 320 16.91 -18.94 6.04
N GLU A 321 16.64 -18.91 7.35
CA GLU A 321 16.60 -20.07 8.23
C GLU A 321 15.46 -21.02 7.89
N GLU A 322 14.32 -20.49 7.49
CA GLU A 322 13.18 -21.26 6.98
C GLU A 322 13.35 -21.74 5.53
N GLY A 323 14.41 -21.31 4.83
CA GLY A 323 14.69 -21.69 3.45
C GLY A 323 13.77 -21.02 2.42
N LEU A 324 13.18 -19.88 2.77
CA LEU A 324 12.32 -19.08 1.90
C LEU A 324 13.13 -18.21 0.94
N ILE A 325 14.38 -17.95 1.28
CA ILE A 325 15.36 -17.27 0.43
C ILE A 325 16.67 -18.05 0.40
N SER A 326 17.33 -18.05 -0.75
CA SER A 326 18.56 -18.83 -0.99
C SER A 326 19.81 -18.16 -0.44
N THR A 327 19.79 -16.84 -0.26
CA THR A 327 20.89 -16.03 0.29
C THR A 327 20.34 -14.90 1.14
N LYS A 328 21.16 -14.38 2.08
CA LYS A 328 20.82 -13.18 2.84
C LYS A 328 21.27 -11.95 2.04
N PRO A 329 20.34 -11.09 1.58
CA PRO A 329 20.70 -9.83 0.92
C PRO A 329 21.27 -8.83 1.93
N ASP A 330 22.07 -7.87 1.46
CA ASP A 330 22.32 -6.67 2.25
C ASP A 330 21.02 -5.87 2.40
N ILE A 331 20.80 -5.21 3.55
CA ILE A 331 19.58 -4.42 3.81
C ILE A 331 19.35 -3.38 2.70
N SER A 332 20.41 -2.76 2.19
CA SER A 332 20.35 -1.78 1.09
C SER A 332 19.85 -2.35 -0.24
N GLU A 333 19.76 -3.67 -0.38
CA GLU A 333 19.20 -4.32 -1.58
C GLU A 333 17.68 -4.43 -1.51
N VAL A 334 17.08 -4.38 -0.31
CA VAL A 334 15.64 -4.57 -0.08
C VAL A 334 14.95 -3.33 0.49
N MET A 335 15.72 -2.42 1.12
CA MET A 335 15.23 -1.18 1.73
C MET A 335 16.06 0.01 1.24
N ALA A 336 15.38 1.11 0.92
CA ALA A 336 15.98 2.41 0.69
C ALA A 336 15.53 3.41 1.77
N THR A 337 16.43 4.29 2.19
CA THR A 337 16.09 5.42 3.05
C THR A 337 15.84 6.64 2.17
N ILE A 338 14.65 7.22 2.29
CA ILE A 338 14.28 8.47 1.63
C ILE A 338 14.21 9.55 2.71
N ASP A 339 14.99 10.60 2.55
CA ASP A 339 14.95 11.77 3.45
C ASP A 339 13.78 12.67 3.05
N PHE A 340 12.76 12.87 3.91
CA PHE A 340 11.54 13.64 3.62
C PHE A 340 11.04 14.48 4.80
#